data_18630e630a43a3121df1bb84f80ff5b8
#
_entry.id   18630e630a43a3121df1bb84f80ff5b8
#
_cell.length_a   1.000
_cell.length_b   1.000
_cell.length_c   1.000
_cell.angle_alpha   90.00
_cell.angle_beta   90.00
_cell.angle_gamma   90.00
#
_symmetry.space_group_name_H-M   'P 1'
#
loop_
_entity.id
_entity.type
_entity.pdbx_description
1 polymer ?
#
loop_
_entity_poly.entity_id
_entity_poly.type
_entity_poly.pdbx_seq_one_letter_code
_entity_poly.pdbx_strand_id
1 'polypeptide(L)'
;MSRYPRERIEARLYSMALASAYRIFGLSHLEEPLKIQLFPSRFCDGASGYGVLYAAVSFETCVVETLVRDRFARRTRRELPLAAILVRAWAHIATKPNHALNLLDLRGSGCVQIGAPTDAAHARHLAAGQALGRAVYEEHRDVDGFIYSSRLTGDDCVALFERAVDKLMVLDAGELKDHPQLPKLLEQHHIQLVDD
;
A
#
# COMPACT_ATOMS: atom_id res chain seq x y z
N MET A 1 8.21 28.54 0.84
CA MET A 1 9.32 27.55 0.82
C MET A 1 8.73 26.16 0.88
N SER A 2 9.17 25.24 0.02
CA SER A 2 8.76 23.84 0.06
C SER A 2 9.09 23.23 1.42
N ARG A 3 8.17 22.42 1.96
CA ARG A 3 8.41 21.71 3.22
C ARG A 3 9.52 20.66 3.10
N TYR A 4 9.64 20.05 1.91
CA TYR A 4 10.67 19.08 1.59
C TYR A 4 11.45 19.57 0.37
N PRO A 5 12.71 20.07 0.53
CA PRO A 5 13.50 20.64 -0.56
C PRO A 5 13.65 19.66 -1.73
N ARG A 6 13.52 20.16 -2.95
CA ARG A 6 13.58 19.40 -4.19
C ARG A 6 14.82 18.50 -4.28
N GLU A 7 15.98 19.02 -3.94
CA GLU A 7 17.24 18.29 -3.94
C GLU A 7 17.26 17.06 -3.04
N ARG A 8 16.58 17.12 -1.88
CA ARG A 8 16.45 15.98 -0.97
C ARG A 8 15.49 14.92 -1.49
N ILE A 9 14.42 15.34 -2.16
CA ILE A 9 13.49 14.44 -2.82
C ILE A 9 14.19 13.74 -3.97
N GLU A 10 14.88 14.47 -4.87
CA GLU A 10 15.61 13.91 -6.00
C GLU A 10 16.69 12.91 -5.58
N ALA A 11 17.42 13.20 -4.50
CA ALA A 11 18.43 12.27 -3.94
C ALA A 11 17.83 10.94 -3.44
N ARG A 12 16.50 10.87 -3.25
CA ARG A 12 15.77 9.67 -2.80
C ARG A 12 14.75 9.17 -3.81
N LEU A 13 14.74 9.71 -5.04
CA LEU A 13 13.92 9.15 -6.10
C LEU A 13 14.48 7.81 -6.56
N TYR A 14 13.62 6.82 -6.59
CA TYR A 14 13.89 5.48 -7.07
C TYR A 14 12.98 5.19 -8.25
N SER A 15 13.57 5.18 -9.45
CA SER A 15 12.83 4.82 -10.67
C SER A 15 12.86 3.32 -10.86
N MET A 16 11.67 2.69 -10.92
CA MET A 16 11.56 1.25 -11.06
C MET A 16 10.39 0.82 -11.94
N ALA A 17 10.56 -0.25 -12.68
CA ALA A 17 9.45 -1.02 -13.20
C ALA A 17 8.95 -1.97 -12.11
N LEU A 18 7.67 -1.86 -11.74
CA LEU A 18 7.02 -2.77 -10.81
C LEU A 18 6.65 -4.04 -11.56
N ALA A 19 7.48 -5.07 -11.46
CA ALA A 19 7.26 -6.33 -12.19
C ALA A 19 6.07 -7.13 -11.63
N SER A 20 5.82 -7.02 -10.33
CA SER A 20 4.78 -7.78 -9.62
C SER A 20 4.45 -7.10 -8.31
N ALA A 21 3.18 -6.84 -8.06
CA ALA A 21 2.67 -6.47 -6.75
C ALA A 21 1.21 -6.91 -6.59
N TYR A 22 0.77 -7.04 -5.36
CA TYR A 22 -0.58 -7.46 -5.02
C TYR A 22 -1.28 -6.35 -4.24
N ARG A 23 -2.58 -6.24 -4.45
CA ARG A 23 -3.46 -5.40 -3.62
C ARG A 23 -4.71 -6.15 -3.22
N ILE A 24 -5.26 -5.82 -2.04
CA ILE A 24 -6.55 -6.28 -1.57
C ILE A 24 -7.44 -5.05 -1.41
N PHE A 25 -8.67 -5.15 -1.91
CA PHE A 25 -9.63 -4.03 -1.96
C PHE A 25 -11.06 -4.54 -1.80
N GLY A 26 -12.04 -3.64 -1.78
CA GLY A 26 -13.45 -4.03 -1.65
C GLY A 26 -13.98 -4.76 -2.88
N LEU A 27 -14.70 -5.86 -2.69
CA LEU A 27 -15.25 -6.70 -3.75
C LEU A 27 -16.12 -5.92 -4.75
N SER A 28 -16.81 -4.87 -4.29
CA SER A 28 -17.61 -3.99 -5.16
C SER A 28 -16.84 -3.26 -6.26
N HIS A 29 -15.49 -3.33 -6.23
CA HIS A 29 -14.61 -2.72 -7.22
C HIS A 29 -13.83 -3.76 -8.05
N LEU A 30 -14.28 -5.02 -8.07
CA LEU A 30 -13.59 -6.09 -8.80
C LEU A 30 -13.45 -5.78 -10.30
N GLU A 31 -14.45 -5.16 -10.91
CA GLU A 31 -14.40 -4.74 -12.32
C GLU A 31 -13.43 -3.59 -12.61
N GLU A 32 -13.02 -2.85 -11.58
CA GLU A 32 -12.09 -1.73 -11.68
C GLU A 32 -10.93 -1.89 -10.68
N PRO A 33 -10.05 -2.90 -10.81
CA PRO A 33 -9.07 -3.25 -9.78
C PRO A 33 -8.05 -2.15 -9.49
N LEU A 34 -7.85 -1.19 -10.38
CA LEU A 34 -6.96 -0.04 -10.20
C LEU A 34 -7.68 1.22 -9.68
N LYS A 35 -8.98 1.14 -9.45
CA LYS A 35 -9.77 2.27 -8.94
C LYS A 35 -9.23 2.74 -7.59
N ILE A 36 -9.06 4.03 -7.48
CA ILE A 36 -8.65 4.71 -6.25
C ILE A 36 -9.88 5.27 -5.56
N GLN A 37 -9.93 5.08 -4.25
CA GLN A 37 -10.95 5.67 -3.39
C GLN A 37 -10.33 6.75 -2.51
N LEU A 38 -11.08 7.83 -2.32
CA LEU A 38 -10.70 8.91 -1.41
C LEU A 38 -11.12 8.52 0.00
N PHE A 39 -10.20 7.93 0.77
CA PHE A 39 -10.42 7.64 2.19
C PHE A 39 -9.15 7.92 3.00
N PRO A 40 -9.29 8.24 4.29
CA PRO A 40 -8.15 8.46 5.16
C PRO A 40 -7.26 7.22 5.25
N SER A 41 -6.00 7.39 4.91
CA SER A 41 -4.99 6.33 4.91
C SER A 41 -3.63 6.90 5.29
N ARG A 42 -2.56 6.11 5.23
CA ARG A 42 -1.24 6.55 5.68
C ARG A 42 -0.73 7.81 4.97
N PHE A 43 -0.91 7.89 3.66
CA PHE A 43 -0.40 9.01 2.84
C PHE A 43 -1.51 9.85 2.20
N CYS A 44 -2.76 9.66 2.61
CA CYS A 44 -3.91 10.43 2.14
C CYS A 44 -4.84 10.71 3.31
N ASP A 45 -5.28 11.95 3.47
CA ASP A 45 -6.24 12.32 4.52
C ASP A 45 -7.70 12.17 4.11
N GLY A 46 -7.95 11.81 2.86
CA GLY A 46 -9.28 11.65 2.28
C GLY A 46 -9.98 12.96 1.92
N ALA A 47 -9.42 14.11 2.26
CA ALA A 47 -10.00 15.44 2.04
C ALA A 47 -9.20 16.30 1.05
N SER A 48 -7.94 15.96 0.79
CA SER A 48 -7.02 16.78 -0.03
C SER A 48 -7.20 16.61 -1.54
N GLY A 49 -8.25 15.96 -2.00
CA GLY A 49 -8.60 15.88 -3.43
C GLY A 49 -7.71 14.93 -4.26
N TYR A 50 -6.87 14.10 -3.60
CA TYR A 50 -6.11 13.03 -4.24
C TYR A 50 -6.29 11.72 -3.50
N GLY A 51 -6.09 10.62 -4.21
CA GLY A 51 -6.16 9.28 -3.64
C GLY A 51 -4.86 8.50 -3.79
N VAL A 52 -4.75 7.40 -3.03
CA VAL A 52 -3.56 6.54 -3.00
C VAL A 52 -3.96 5.08 -3.18
N LEU A 53 -3.31 4.42 -4.14
CA LEU A 53 -3.38 2.98 -4.33
C LEU A 53 -2.25 2.32 -3.55
N TYR A 54 -2.61 1.37 -2.68
CA TYR A 54 -1.64 0.57 -1.92
C TYR A 54 -1.48 -0.80 -2.53
N ALA A 55 -0.23 -1.26 -2.62
CA ALA A 55 0.12 -2.61 -3.03
C ALA A 55 1.38 -3.09 -2.31
N ALA A 56 1.62 -4.39 -2.28
CA ALA A 56 2.80 -5.01 -1.70
C ALA A 56 3.44 -5.98 -2.71
N VAL A 57 4.76 -6.16 -2.65
CA VAL A 57 5.48 -7.04 -3.59
C VAL A 57 5.13 -8.51 -3.45
N SER A 58 4.57 -8.93 -2.31
CA SER A 58 4.08 -10.29 -2.08
C SER A 58 2.61 -10.30 -1.68
N PHE A 59 1.90 -11.38 -2.05
CA PHE A 59 0.51 -11.58 -1.61
C PHE A 59 0.43 -11.74 -0.10
N GLU A 60 1.41 -12.42 0.53
CA GLU A 60 1.48 -12.55 1.98
C GLU A 60 1.50 -11.18 2.66
N THR A 61 2.39 -10.30 2.25
CA THR A 61 2.48 -8.94 2.82
C THR A 61 1.16 -8.18 2.65
N CYS A 62 0.53 -8.31 1.48
CA CYS A 62 -0.77 -7.70 1.23
C CYS A 62 -1.85 -8.22 2.19
N VAL A 63 -1.92 -9.53 2.43
CA VAL A 63 -2.82 -10.16 3.40
C VAL A 63 -2.51 -9.67 4.82
N VAL A 64 -1.24 -9.69 5.21
CA VAL A 64 -0.82 -9.29 6.56
C VAL A 64 -1.14 -7.82 6.84
N GLU A 65 -0.86 -6.92 5.91
CA GLU A 65 -1.15 -5.49 6.05
C GLU A 65 -2.66 -5.18 6.02
N THR A 66 -3.48 -6.00 5.35
CA THR A 66 -4.92 -5.74 5.21
C THR A 66 -5.77 -6.46 6.25
N LEU A 67 -5.50 -7.73 6.53
CA LEU A 67 -6.36 -8.59 7.37
C LEU A 67 -5.80 -8.81 8.76
N VAL A 68 -4.48 -8.92 8.90
CA VAL A 68 -3.82 -9.30 10.16
C VAL A 68 -3.45 -8.06 10.97
N ARG A 69 -2.50 -7.28 10.50
CA ARG A 69 -1.99 -6.04 11.11
C ARG A 69 -2.03 -6.08 12.65
N ASP A 70 -2.73 -5.12 13.26
CA ASP A 70 -2.90 -5.02 14.72
C ASP A 70 -4.13 -5.80 15.26
N ARG A 71 -4.87 -6.49 14.38
CA ARG A 71 -6.15 -7.17 14.74
C ARG A 71 -5.97 -8.18 15.87
N PHE A 72 -4.87 -8.93 15.82
CA PHE A 72 -4.59 -10.00 16.78
C PHE A 72 -3.57 -9.64 17.86
N ALA A 73 -3.19 -8.35 17.94
CA ALA A 73 -2.28 -7.89 18.97
C ALA A 73 -2.84 -8.20 20.36
N ARG A 74 -2.06 -8.94 21.18
CA ARG A 74 -2.42 -9.38 22.54
C ARG A 74 -3.63 -10.33 22.62
N ARG A 75 -4.03 -10.97 21.50
CA ARG A 75 -5.08 -11.97 21.48
C ARG A 75 -4.48 -13.38 21.42
N THR A 76 -4.98 -14.28 22.25
CA THR A 76 -4.60 -15.71 22.23
C THR A 76 -5.26 -16.44 21.06
N ARG A 77 -6.48 -16.07 20.71
CA ARG A 77 -7.19 -16.61 19.54
C ARG A 77 -7.11 -15.63 18.38
N ARG A 78 -6.78 -16.17 17.21
CA ARG A 78 -6.70 -15.43 15.95
C ARG A 78 -7.91 -15.80 15.08
N GLU A 79 -9.07 -15.29 15.47
CA GLU A 79 -10.34 -15.53 14.80
C GLU A 79 -10.63 -14.37 13.83
N LEU A 80 -10.86 -14.71 12.58
CA LEU A 80 -11.22 -13.75 11.53
C LEU A 80 -12.62 -14.09 11.04
N PRO A 81 -13.59 -13.16 11.09
CA PRO A 81 -14.89 -13.37 10.50
C PRO A 81 -14.78 -13.70 9.02
N LEU A 82 -15.52 -14.71 8.57
CA LEU A 82 -15.54 -15.10 7.16
C LEU A 82 -15.95 -13.93 6.26
N ALA A 83 -16.89 -13.10 6.71
CA ALA A 83 -17.31 -11.89 6.02
C ALA A 83 -16.11 -10.95 5.71
N ALA A 84 -15.07 -10.92 6.54
CA ALA A 84 -13.89 -10.10 6.27
C ALA A 84 -13.13 -10.53 5.00
N ILE A 85 -13.30 -11.76 4.56
CA ILE A 85 -12.76 -12.28 3.29
C ILE A 85 -13.76 -12.09 2.16
N LEU A 86 -15.02 -12.44 2.40
CA LEU A 86 -16.07 -12.45 1.37
C LEU A 86 -16.36 -11.08 0.76
N VAL A 87 -16.11 -9.98 1.50
CA VAL A 87 -16.32 -8.62 1.01
C VAL A 87 -15.11 -8.04 0.28
N ARG A 88 -14.09 -8.85 -0.01
CA ARG A 88 -12.84 -8.40 -0.60
C ARG A 88 -12.50 -9.10 -1.91
N ALA A 89 -11.79 -8.35 -2.73
CA ALA A 89 -11.14 -8.80 -3.95
C ALA A 89 -9.62 -8.60 -3.83
N TRP A 90 -8.88 -9.27 -4.68
CA TRP A 90 -7.44 -9.09 -4.86
C TRP A 90 -7.13 -8.76 -6.31
N ALA A 91 -6.00 -8.12 -6.56
CA ALA A 91 -5.43 -7.96 -7.89
C ALA A 91 -3.91 -8.14 -7.84
N HIS A 92 -3.39 -8.77 -8.88
CA HIS A 92 -1.98 -8.83 -9.22
C HIS A 92 -1.72 -7.76 -10.28
N ILE A 93 -0.83 -6.83 -10.00
CA ILE A 93 -0.59 -5.65 -10.81
C ILE A 93 0.89 -5.50 -11.15
N ALA A 94 1.18 -4.83 -12.26
CA ALA A 94 2.53 -4.49 -12.70
C ALA A 94 2.51 -3.12 -13.39
N THR A 95 3.68 -2.56 -13.68
CA THR A 95 3.79 -1.46 -14.64
C THR A 95 3.59 -1.98 -16.05
N LYS A 96 2.98 -1.17 -16.91
CA LYS A 96 2.89 -1.43 -18.34
C LYS A 96 4.30 -1.51 -18.95
N PRO A 97 4.50 -2.26 -20.06
CA PRO A 97 5.77 -2.29 -20.78
C PRO A 97 6.29 -0.88 -21.08
N ASN A 98 7.58 -0.67 -20.92
CA ASN A 98 8.27 0.61 -21.14
C ASN A 98 7.83 1.76 -20.20
N HIS A 99 7.12 1.46 -19.09
CA HIS A 99 6.80 2.44 -18.06
C HIS A 99 7.63 2.16 -16.79
N ALA A 100 7.96 3.24 -16.09
CA ALA A 100 8.59 3.18 -14.76
C ALA A 100 7.85 4.12 -13.80
N LEU A 101 7.90 3.77 -12.53
CA LEU A 101 7.39 4.59 -11.44
C LEU A 101 8.55 5.34 -10.79
N ASN A 102 8.39 6.64 -10.62
CA ASN A 102 9.31 7.47 -9.85
C ASN A 102 8.82 7.52 -8.40
N LEU A 103 9.38 6.68 -7.55
CA LEU A 103 8.96 6.53 -6.16
C LEU A 103 9.92 7.24 -5.22
N LEU A 104 9.37 7.95 -4.24
CA LEU A 104 10.17 8.45 -3.12
C LEU A 104 10.48 7.28 -2.19
N ASP A 105 11.76 6.95 -2.06
CA ASP A 105 12.21 5.81 -1.26
C ASP A 105 12.31 6.17 0.23
N LEU A 106 11.34 5.67 1.01
CA LEU A 106 11.23 5.85 2.46
C LEU A 106 11.84 4.67 3.25
N ARG A 107 12.42 3.68 2.58
CA ARG A 107 13.02 2.51 3.23
C ARG A 107 14.28 2.92 4.02
N GLY A 108 14.58 2.16 5.08
CA GLY A 108 15.71 2.45 5.95
C GLY A 108 15.67 3.86 6.53
N SER A 109 16.67 4.68 6.21
CA SER A 109 16.78 6.07 6.67
C SER A 109 16.09 7.11 5.76
N GLY A 110 15.27 6.67 4.79
CA GLY A 110 14.68 7.55 3.78
C GLY A 110 13.93 8.75 4.37
N CYS A 111 13.07 8.53 5.37
CA CYS A 111 12.37 9.62 6.05
C CYS A 111 13.35 10.65 6.66
N VAL A 112 14.42 10.19 7.32
CA VAL A 112 15.45 11.07 7.92
C VAL A 112 16.15 11.91 6.85
N GLN A 113 16.53 11.29 5.74
CA GLN A 113 17.27 11.96 4.66
C GLN A 113 16.48 13.08 3.99
N ILE A 114 15.17 12.90 3.83
CA ILE A 114 14.30 13.96 3.29
C ILE A 114 13.87 14.99 4.35
N GLY A 115 14.17 14.76 5.63
CA GLY A 115 13.75 15.62 6.74
C GLY A 115 12.29 15.42 7.15
N ALA A 116 11.69 14.28 6.83
CA ALA A 116 10.36 13.89 7.31
C ALA A 116 10.46 13.26 8.71
N PRO A 117 9.36 13.26 9.50
CA PRO A 117 9.30 12.48 10.72
C PRO A 117 9.65 11.01 10.45
N THR A 118 10.48 10.42 11.31
CA THR A 118 11.00 9.05 11.13
C THR A 118 9.90 7.99 11.07
N ASP A 119 8.77 8.29 11.68
CA ASP A 119 7.61 7.41 11.76
C ASP A 119 6.53 7.69 10.68
N ALA A 120 6.77 8.65 9.76
CA ALA A 120 5.78 9.00 8.73
C ALA A 120 5.32 7.78 7.91
N ALA A 121 6.23 6.84 7.61
CA ALA A 121 5.91 5.61 6.91
C ALA A 121 5.34 4.49 7.83
N HIS A 122 5.53 4.57 9.16
CA HIS A 122 5.33 3.43 10.05
C HIS A 122 4.44 3.68 11.26
N ALA A 123 4.19 4.94 11.67
CA ALA A 123 3.41 5.26 12.86
C ALA A 123 1.98 4.71 12.82
N ARG A 124 1.43 4.45 14.00
CA ARG A 124 -0.01 4.18 14.14
C ARG A 124 -0.83 5.41 13.80
N HIS A 125 -0.37 6.60 14.22
CA HIS A 125 -1.01 7.87 13.92
C HIS A 125 -0.69 8.31 12.49
N LEU A 126 -1.72 8.61 11.71
CA LEU A 126 -1.59 8.86 10.29
C LEU A 126 -1.09 10.27 9.94
N ALA A 127 -1.21 11.23 10.88
CA ALA A 127 -1.01 12.66 10.61
C ALA A 127 0.35 12.99 9.94
N ALA A 128 1.45 12.37 10.41
CA ALA A 128 2.78 12.61 9.84
C ALA A 128 2.89 12.10 8.40
N GLY A 129 2.37 10.90 8.14
CA GLY A 129 2.33 10.31 6.80
C GLY A 129 1.42 11.08 5.85
N GLN A 130 0.25 11.51 6.33
CA GLN A 130 -0.70 12.32 5.55
C GLN A 130 -0.11 13.69 5.19
N ALA A 131 0.59 14.34 6.13
CA ALA A 131 1.27 15.59 5.87
C ALA A 131 2.41 15.45 4.85
N LEU A 132 3.18 14.34 4.91
CA LEU A 132 4.18 13.99 3.92
C LEU A 132 3.54 13.73 2.56
N GLY A 133 2.50 12.90 2.52
CA GLY A 133 1.77 12.56 1.29
C GLY A 133 1.27 13.79 0.57
N ARG A 134 0.60 14.70 1.30
CA ARG A 134 0.09 15.96 0.75
C ARG A 134 1.22 16.82 0.18
N ALA A 135 2.28 17.07 0.95
CA ALA A 135 3.37 17.93 0.51
C ALA A 135 4.06 17.38 -0.76
N VAL A 136 4.33 16.06 -0.79
CA VAL A 136 4.92 15.42 -1.98
C VAL A 136 3.96 15.45 -3.16
N TYR A 137 2.68 15.19 -2.95
CA TYR A 137 1.68 15.22 -4.01
C TYR A 137 1.57 16.60 -4.66
N GLU A 138 1.51 17.66 -3.85
CA GLU A 138 1.31 19.05 -4.32
C GLU A 138 2.59 19.65 -4.91
N GLU A 139 3.74 19.43 -4.27
CA GLU A 139 4.99 20.14 -4.57
C GLU A 139 5.90 19.40 -5.55
N HIS A 140 5.74 18.06 -5.70
CA HIS A 140 6.61 17.21 -6.52
C HIS A 140 5.80 16.37 -7.51
N ARG A 141 5.34 17.01 -8.59
CA ARG A 141 4.40 16.42 -9.57
C ARG A 141 4.96 15.25 -10.37
N ASP A 142 6.27 15.10 -10.43
CA ASP A 142 6.99 14.01 -11.09
C ASP A 142 7.17 12.77 -10.19
N VAL A 143 6.79 12.85 -8.92
CA VAL A 143 6.79 11.72 -7.99
C VAL A 143 5.46 10.96 -8.11
N ASP A 144 5.53 9.68 -8.43
CA ASP A 144 4.37 8.79 -8.61
C ASP A 144 3.82 8.24 -7.29
N GLY A 145 4.61 8.31 -6.21
CA GLY A 145 4.24 7.77 -4.92
C GLY A 145 5.44 7.44 -4.05
N PHE A 146 5.27 6.48 -3.15
CA PHE A 146 6.25 6.07 -2.18
C PHE A 146 6.56 4.57 -2.28
N ILE A 147 7.81 4.19 -1.97
CA ILE A 147 8.18 2.83 -1.63
C ILE A 147 8.67 2.79 -0.18
N TYR A 148 8.19 1.83 0.61
CA TYR A 148 8.52 1.68 2.03
C TYR A 148 8.44 0.21 2.43
N SER A 149 9.14 -0.18 3.50
CA SER A 149 9.09 -1.56 3.98
C SER A 149 7.91 -1.77 4.93
N SER A 150 7.20 -2.90 4.81
CA SER A 150 6.23 -3.35 5.80
C SER A 150 6.92 -3.58 7.15
N ARG A 151 6.34 -3.07 8.23
CA ARG A 151 6.82 -3.38 9.60
C ARG A 151 6.55 -4.81 10.02
N LEU A 152 5.65 -5.49 9.32
CA LEU A 152 5.11 -6.79 9.71
C LEU A 152 5.86 -7.94 9.04
N THR A 153 6.28 -7.76 7.78
CA THR A 153 6.96 -8.78 6.98
C THR A 153 8.37 -8.38 6.56
N GLY A 154 8.69 -7.08 6.56
CA GLY A 154 9.95 -6.56 6.03
C GLY A 154 9.93 -6.33 4.52
N ASP A 155 8.96 -6.86 3.80
CA ASP A 155 8.83 -6.72 2.34
C ASP A 155 8.47 -5.29 1.93
N ASP A 156 8.74 -4.97 0.68
CA ASP A 156 8.41 -3.68 0.11
C ASP A 156 6.91 -3.53 -0.16
N CYS A 157 6.41 -2.36 0.20
CA CYS A 157 5.08 -1.85 -0.12
C CYS A 157 5.20 -0.59 -0.96
N VAL A 158 4.24 -0.38 -1.84
CA VAL A 158 4.10 0.86 -2.60
C VAL A 158 2.79 1.56 -2.28
N ALA A 159 2.85 2.88 -2.26
CA ALA A 159 1.69 3.77 -2.11
C ALA A 159 1.72 4.73 -3.29
N LEU A 160 0.85 4.52 -4.28
CA LEU A 160 0.88 5.19 -5.57
C LEU A 160 -0.21 6.25 -5.65
N PHE A 161 0.14 7.44 -6.05
CA PHE A 161 -0.82 8.50 -6.35
C PHE A 161 -1.65 8.16 -7.59
N GLU A 162 -2.86 8.73 -7.72
CA GLU A 162 -3.75 8.46 -8.85
C GLU A 162 -3.09 8.76 -10.21
N ARG A 163 -2.17 9.74 -10.28
CA ARG A 163 -1.42 10.07 -11.50
C ARG A 163 -0.51 8.94 -12.00
N ALA A 164 -0.21 7.96 -11.15
CA ALA A 164 0.58 6.79 -11.52
C ALA A 164 -0.25 5.64 -12.09
N VAL A 165 -1.58 5.67 -11.93
CA VAL A 165 -2.46 4.56 -12.31
C VAL A 165 -2.39 4.26 -13.80
N ASP A 166 -2.27 5.27 -14.65
CA ASP A 166 -2.14 5.11 -16.09
C ASP A 166 -0.88 4.33 -16.52
N LYS A 167 0.12 4.25 -15.64
CA LYS A 167 1.34 3.45 -15.85
C LYS A 167 1.16 1.98 -15.47
N LEU A 168 0.06 1.61 -14.85
CA LEU A 168 -0.20 0.27 -14.31
C LEU A 168 -1.06 -0.57 -15.24
N MET A 169 -0.93 -1.89 -15.11
CA MET A 169 -1.78 -2.89 -15.71
C MET A 169 -2.16 -3.95 -14.67
N VAL A 170 -3.33 -4.54 -14.86
CA VAL A 170 -3.77 -5.71 -14.09
C VAL A 170 -3.30 -6.96 -14.83
N LEU A 171 -2.60 -7.84 -14.13
CA LEU A 171 -2.17 -9.14 -14.64
C LEU A 171 -3.21 -10.21 -14.35
N ASP A 172 -3.82 -10.14 -13.16
CA ASP A 172 -4.87 -11.04 -12.70
C ASP A 172 -5.67 -10.38 -11.58
N ALA A 173 -6.93 -10.79 -11.39
CA ALA A 173 -7.79 -10.31 -10.30
C ALA A 173 -8.91 -11.32 -10.02
N GLY A 174 -9.42 -11.32 -8.79
CA GLY A 174 -10.51 -12.19 -8.41
C GLY A 174 -11.04 -11.91 -7.00
N GLU A 175 -12.02 -12.69 -6.58
CA GLU A 175 -12.51 -12.65 -5.20
C GLU A 175 -11.42 -13.17 -4.25
N LEU A 176 -11.25 -12.52 -3.10
CA LEU A 176 -10.17 -12.88 -2.17
C LEU A 176 -10.29 -14.32 -1.67
N LYS A 177 -11.51 -14.81 -1.46
CA LYS A 177 -11.78 -16.18 -1.00
C LYS A 177 -11.20 -17.26 -1.94
N ASP A 178 -11.09 -16.96 -3.24
CA ASP A 178 -10.68 -17.89 -4.28
C ASP A 178 -9.17 -17.81 -4.58
N HIS A 179 -8.42 -16.93 -3.90
CA HIS A 179 -6.97 -16.82 -4.13
C HIS A 179 -6.24 -18.08 -3.64
N PRO A 180 -5.44 -18.76 -4.53
CA PRO A 180 -4.88 -20.08 -4.24
C PRO A 180 -3.92 -20.11 -3.05
N GLN A 181 -3.28 -19.02 -2.71
CA GLN A 181 -2.35 -18.95 -1.57
C GLN A 181 -3.07 -18.64 -0.24
N LEU A 182 -4.31 -18.16 -0.27
CA LEU A 182 -4.99 -17.70 0.95
C LEU A 182 -5.12 -18.78 2.03
N PRO A 183 -5.57 -20.02 1.73
CA PRO A 183 -5.70 -21.06 2.76
C PRO A 183 -4.38 -21.35 3.49
N LYS A 184 -3.29 -21.47 2.74
CA LYS A 184 -1.96 -21.71 3.31
C LYS A 184 -1.50 -20.54 4.19
N LEU A 185 -1.75 -19.28 3.79
CA LEU A 185 -1.39 -18.11 4.59
C LEU A 185 -2.20 -18.02 5.88
N LEU A 186 -3.50 -18.34 5.85
CA LEU A 186 -4.32 -18.40 7.06
C LEU A 186 -3.76 -19.43 8.05
N GLU A 187 -3.36 -20.62 7.57
CA GLU A 187 -2.73 -21.65 8.38
C GLU A 187 -1.39 -21.17 8.96
N GLN A 188 -0.49 -20.63 8.13
CA GLN A 188 0.82 -20.14 8.55
C GLN A 188 0.73 -19.06 9.64
N HIS A 189 -0.28 -18.20 9.56
CA HIS A 189 -0.52 -17.15 10.54
C HIS A 189 -1.44 -17.59 11.69
N HIS A 190 -1.79 -18.90 11.77
CA HIS A 190 -2.67 -19.49 12.79
C HIS A 190 -4.03 -18.77 12.88
N ILE A 191 -4.60 -18.40 11.74
CA ILE A 191 -5.89 -17.69 11.66
C ILE A 191 -7.00 -18.69 11.40
N GLN A 192 -8.00 -18.71 12.27
CA GLN A 192 -9.22 -19.49 12.11
C GLN A 192 -10.32 -18.59 11.54
N LEU A 193 -10.99 -19.07 10.51
CA LEU A 193 -12.21 -18.42 10.02
C LEU A 193 -13.38 -18.83 10.90
N VAL A 194 -14.18 -17.86 11.29
CA VAL A 194 -15.39 -18.07 12.10
C VAL A 194 -16.58 -17.45 11.38
N ASP A 195 -17.72 -18.11 11.53
CA ASP A 195 -19.01 -17.53 11.08
C ASP A 195 -19.33 -16.33 11.99
N ASP A 196 -19.98 -15.31 11.44
CA ASP A 196 -20.41 -14.10 12.17
C ASP A 196 -21.55 -14.39 13.14
#